data_3ca7f2896f411532058612ecf90c7b00
#
_entry.id   3ca7f2896f411532058612ecf90c7b00
#
_cell.length_a   1.000
_cell.length_b   1.000
_cell.length_c   1.000
_cell.angle_alpha   90.00
_cell.angle_beta   90.00
_cell.angle_gamma   90.00
#
_symmetry.space_group_name_H-M   'P 1'
#
loop_
_entity.id
_entity.type
_entity.pdbx_description
1 polymer ?
#
loop_
_entity_poly.entity_id
_entity_poly.type
_entity_poly.pdbx_seq_one_letter_code
_entity_poly.pdbx_strand_id
1 'polypeptide(L)'
;SLIDAAYCQYIIDTFSKAPDATENTAEARASVEAEISALQTRLDDLYQVLLVTMEEYNEYMGAVNVGVLSTTAVSARVNVKLYMMLGVVVFFILGVCGAILLGRIQDFVEYLFFTEQSLEMPNRTACDLYIKNNTERVLGDDNVCVVLELTNLSHINNELGRVKGNEVLRRFADFIKEASATCGTVYYNGGWQFIGFFEQCRREDAESFADYMHRLVHAYNEESGDAKMEYSLGMAESRTANAHTLRTLLRGAMMDRRKQED
;
A
#
# COMPACT_ATOMS: atom_id res chain seq x y z
N SER A 1 15.43 -3.59 17.72
CA SER A 1 16.29 -2.41 17.87
C SER A 1 16.49 -1.61 16.58
N LEU A 2 16.63 -2.22 15.39
CA LEU A 2 16.69 -1.50 14.09
C LEU A 2 15.31 -1.05 13.61
N ILE A 3 14.28 -1.84 13.89
CA ILE A 3 12.88 -1.54 13.56
C ILE A 3 12.38 -0.37 14.42
N ASP A 4 12.76 -0.33 15.69
CA ASP A 4 12.38 0.75 16.60
C ASP A 4 13.04 2.08 16.21
N ALA A 5 14.31 2.06 15.77
CA ALA A 5 14.99 3.25 15.29
C ALA A 5 14.38 3.81 13.99
N ALA A 6 14.01 2.93 13.04
CA ALA A 6 13.34 3.33 11.81
C ALA A 6 11.93 3.89 12.05
N TYR A 7 11.19 3.31 12.99
CA TYR A 7 9.86 3.77 13.38
C TYR A 7 9.92 5.13 14.11
N CYS A 8 10.88 5.31 15.02
CA CYS A 8 11.11 6.60 15.66
C CYS A 8 11.52 7.69 14.66
N GLN A 9 12.38 7.35 13.68
CA GLN A 9 12.78 8.27 12.63
C GLN A 9 11.59 8.65 11.73
N TYR A 10 10.73 7.72 11.38
CA TYR A 10 9.49 7.97 10.62
C TYR A 10 8.54 8.91 11.36
N ILE A 11 8.36 8.71 12.68
CA ILE A 11 7.53 9.60 13.50
C ILE A 11 8.14 11.02 13.53
N ILE A 12 9.44 11.15 13.76
CA ILE A 12 10.14 12.44 13.79
C ILE A 12 10.00 13.15 12.45
N ASP A 13 10.20 12.48 11.32
CA ASP A 13 10.06 13.05 9.97
C ASP A 13 8.61 13.44 9.64
N THR A 14 7.63 12.72 10.18
CA THR A 14 6.21 13.02 9.98
C THR A 14 5.78 14.25 10.77
N PHE A 15 6.24 14.39 12.01
CA PHE A 15 5.94 15.55 12.85
C PHE A 15 6.75 16.82 12.47
N SER A 16 7.95 16.66 11.90
CA SER A 16 8.75 17.81 11.43
C SER A 16 8.22 18.45 10.15
N LYS A 17 7.32 17.79 9.43
CA LYS A 17 6.67 18.29 8.19
C LYS A 17 5.30 18.91 8.40
N ALA A 18 4.82 18.98 9.65
CA ALA A 18 3.54 19.65 9.95
C ALA A 18 3.72 21.17 9.83
N PRO A 19 2.81 21.89 9.14
CA PRO A 19 2.91 23.34 9.01
C PRO A 19 2.70 24.04 10.36
N ASP A 20 3.40 25.16 10.54
CA ASP A 20 3.37 26.02 11.69
C ASP A 20 1.94 26.26 12.23
N ALA A 21 1.63 25.65 13.33
CA ALA A 21 0.47 25.97 14.15
C ALA A 21 0.96 26.59 15.45
N THR A 22 0.80 27.89 15.51
CA THR A 22 0.76 28.83 16.61
C THR A 22 0.76 28.28 18.04
N GLU A 23 1.60 28.90 18.86
CA GLU A 23 1.61 29.13 20.33
C GLU A 23 1.25 28.00 21.33
N ASN A 24 0.47 27.00 20.96
CA ASN A 24 0.13 25.85 21.83
C ASN A 24 1.11 24.67 21.75
N THR A 25 2.13 24.76 20.91
CA THR A 25 3.07 23.65 20.68
C THR A 25 4.16 23.56 21.75
N ALA A 26 4.46 24.60 22.48
CA ALA A 26 5.47 24.57 23.55
C ALA A 26 4.96 23.81 24.77
N GLU A 27 3.72 24.03 25.18
CA GLU A 27 3.08 23.29 26.30
C GLU A 27 2.86 21.82 25.94
N ALA A 28 2.43 21.53 24.71
CA ALA A 28 2.26 20.15 24.26
C ALA A 28 3.61 19.40 24.15
N ARG A 29 4.68 20.08 23.71
CA ARG A 29 6.05 19.51 23.71
C ARG A 29 6.55 19.27 25.14
N ALA A 30 6.37 20.22 26.04
CA ALA A 30 6.76 20.06 27.43
C ALA A 30 5.99 18.91 28.13
N SER A 31 4.72 18.74 27.83
CA SER A 31 3.91 17.62 28.31
C SER A 31 4.42 16.25 27.79
N VAL A 32 4.73 16.18 26.50
CA VAL A 32 5.27 14.95 25.87
C VAL A 32 6.69 14.65 26.37
N GLU A 33 7.55 15.64 26.55
CA GLU A 33 8.88 15.47 27.11
C GLU A 33 8.83 15.00 28.58
N ALA A 34 7.90 15.52 29.37
CA ALA A 34 7.65 15.06 30.73
C ALA A 34 7.17 13.60 30.77
N GLU A 35 6.30 13.22 29.85
CA GLU A 35 5.80 11.85 29.75
C GLU A 35 6.88 10.87 29.30
N ILE A 36 7.73 11.28 28.33
CA ILE A 36 8.91 10.51 27.91
C ILE A 36 9.88 10.32 29.06
N SER A 37 10.16 11.38 29.83
CA SER A 37 11.06 11.30 31.00
C SER A 37 10.50 10.35 32.08
N ALA A 38 9.18 10.43 32.34
CA ALA A 38 8.52 9.53 33.28
C ALA A 38 8.55 8.05 32.83
N LEU A 39 8.38 7.81 31.50
CA LEU A 39 8.50 6.47 30.95
C LEU A 39 9.94 5.93 30.98
N GLN A 40 10.93 6.78 30.75
CA GLN A 40 12.34 6.40 30.90
C GLN A 40 12.68 6.01 32.32
N THR A 41 12.26 6.80 33.31
CA THR A 41 12.45 6.47 34.72
C THR A 41 11.79 5.14 35.09
N ARG A 42 10.57 4.90 34.58
CA ARG A 42 9.85 3.66 34.81
C ARG A 42 10.51 2.44 34.15
N LEU A 43 11.12 2.65 32.99
CA LEU A 43 11.90 1.62 32.28
C LEU A 43 13.17 1.26 33.09
N ASP A 44 13.89 2.26 33.61
CA ASP A 44 15.07 2.06 34.42
C ASP A 44 14.74 1.32 35.75
N ASP A 45 13.64 1.68 36.42
CA ASP A 45 13.15 0.98 37.59
C ASP A 45 12.85 -0.49 37.29
N LEU A 46 12.13 -0.76 36.20
CA LEU A 46 11.83 -2.13 35.79
C LEU A 46 13.09 -2.92 35.43
N TYR A 47 14.07 -2.26 34.79
CA TYR A 47 15.36 -2.89 34.50
C TYR A 47 16.13 -3.26 35.75
N GLN A 48 16.12 -2.42 36.80
CA GLN A 48 16.74 -2.71 38.08
C GLN A 48 16.04 -3.89 38.79
N VAL A 49 14.71 -3.92 38.80
CA VAL A 49 13.92 -5.05 39.34
C VAL A 49 14.28 -6.35 38.58
N LEU A 50 14.40 -6.30 37.25
CA LEU A 50 14.78 -7.46 36.44
C LEU A 50 16.18 -7.96 36.80
N LEU A 51 17.15 -7.08 36.97
CA LEU A 51 18.51 -7.46 37.37
C LEU A 51 18.56 -8.16 38.75
N VAL A 52 17.86 -7.61 39.73
CA VAL A 52 17.76 -8.21 41.07
C VAL A 52 17.09 -9.58 40.98
N THR A 53 16.00 -9.71 40.23
CA THR A 53 15.28 -10.98 40.05
C THR A 53 16.14 -12.02 39.32
N MET A 54 16.95 -11.61 38.34
CA MET A 54 17.90 -12.50 37.68
C MET A 54 19.03 -12.95 38.60
N GLU A 55 19.52 -12.08 39.48
CA GLU A 55 20.56 -12.41 40.45
C GLU A 55 20.02 -13.41 41.49
N GLU A 56 18.83 -13.18 42.03
CA GLU A 56 18.13 -14.12 42.92
C GLU A 56 17.87 -15.46 42.23
N TYR A 57 17.43 -15.46 40.99
CA TYR A 57 17.23 -16.67 40.18
C TYR A 57 18.54 -17.45 39.98
N ASN A 58 19.63 -16.75 39.65
CA ASN A 58 20.95 -17.36 39.46
C ASN A 58 21.48 -17.94 40.76
N GLU A 59 21.27 -17.26 41.92
CA GLU A 59 21.64 -17.76 43.24
C GLU A 59 20.83 -19.01 43.60
N TYR A 60 19.52 -18.99 43.36
CA TYR A 60 18.65 -20.13 43.53
C TYR A 60 19.03 -21.32 42.68
N MET A 61 19.29 -21.09 41.38
CA MET A 61 19.75 -22.12 40.42
C MET A 61 21.14 -22.65 40.77
N GLY A 62 22.04 -21.79 41.25
CA GLY A 62 23.36 -22.21 41.79
C GLY A 62 23.22 -23.11 43.00
N ALA A 63 22.34 -22.78 43.95
CA ALA A 63 22.05 -23.58 45.12
C ALA A 63 21.36 -24.92 44.79
N VAL A 64 20.42 -24.92 43.82
CA VAL A 64 19.75 -26.12 43.31
C VAL A 64 20.74 -27.05 42.57
N ASN A 65 21.66 -26.51 41.79
CA ASN A 65 22.68 -27.32 41.10
C ASN A 65 23.67 -28.00 42.06
N VAL A 66 24.06 -27.34 43.15
CA VAL A 66 24.92 -27.94 44.19
C VAL A 66 24.17 -29.08 44.91
N GLY A 67 22.84 -28.94 45.12
CA GLY A 67 22.04 -30.01 45.75
C GLY A 67 21.80 -31.21 44.86
N VAL A 68 21.69 -31.03 43.56
CA VAL A 68 21.44 -32.11 42.57
C VAL A 68 22.71 -32.90 42.26
N LEU A 69 23.90 -32.28 42.33
CA LEU A 69 25.17 -32.97 42.05
C LEU A 69 25.55 -34.00 43.12
N SER A 70 24.88 -34.03 44.27
CA SER A 70 25.22 -34.95 45.39
C SER A 70 24.43 -36.27 45.39
N THR A 71 23.43 -36.48 44.54
CA THR A 71 22.49 -37.62 44.74
C THR A 71 22.23 -38.54 43.57
N THR A 72 22.62 -38.28 42.34
CA THR A 72 22.50 -39.34 41.30
C THR A 72 23.41 -39.04 40.08
N ALA A 73 24.45 -39.80 39.94
CA ALA A 73 25.11 -40.00 38.64
C ALA A 73 24.18 -40.87 37.75
N VAL A 74 23.04 -40.40 37.37
CA VAL A 74 22.29 -40.95 36.25
C VAL A 74 22.98 -40.44 35.01
N SER A 75 23.92 -41.23 34.51
CA SER A 75 24.54 -41.07 33.20
C SER A 75 23.44 -41.25 32.10
N ALA A 76 22.61 -40.25 31.95
CA ALA A 76 21.81 -40.15 30.79
C ALA A 76 22.78 -39.92 29.62
N ARG A 77 23.07 -40.95 28.85
CA ARG A 77 23.78 -40.81 27.56
C ARG A 77 22.93 -39.96 26.63
N VAL A 78 22.97 -38.65 26.86
CA VAL A 78 22.35 -37.71 25.94
C VAL A 78 23.05 -37.83 24.61
N ASN A 79 22.32 -38.32 23.60
CA ASN A 79 22.89 -38.45 22.26
C ASN A 79 23.02 -37.03 21.63
N VAL A 80 24.09 -36.33 21.98
CA VAL A 80 24.36 -34.93 21.56
C VAL A 80 24.23 -34.79 20.05
N LYS A 81 24.64 -35.82 19.26
CA LYS A 81 24.51 -35.78 17.81
C LYS A 81 23.05 -35.73 17.34
N LEU A 82 22.15 -36.44 18.04
CA LEU A 82 20.73 -36.45 17.72
C LEU A 82 20.12 -35.05 18.01
N TYR A 83 20.45 -34.43 19.15
CA TYR A 83 19.95 -33.12 19.53
C TYR A 83 20.51 -32.00 18.61
N MET A 84 21.77 -32.10 18.21
CA MET A 84 22.33 -31.17 17.24
C MET A 84 21.65 -31.31 15.87
N MET A 85 21.40 -32.52 15.40
CA MET A 85 20.69 -32.76 14.14
C MET A 85 19.25 -32.24 14.22
N LEU A 86 18.55 -32.50 15.32
CA LEU A 86 17.21 -31.96 15.57
C LEU A 86 17.22 -30.43 15.60
N GLY A 87 18.20 -29.83 16.25
CA GLY A 87 18.38 -28.37 16.27
C GLY A 87 18.54 -27.78 14.88
N VAL A 88 19.41 -28.38 14.04
CA VAL A 88 19.59 -27.94 12.65
C VAL A 88 18.27 -28.03 11.86
N VAL A 89 17.52 -29.12 12.01
CA VAL A 89 16.22 -29.28 11.32
C VAL A 89 15.22 -28.21 11.79
N VAL A 90 15.14 -27.97 13.09
CA VAL A 90 14.23 -26.93 13.64
C VAL A 90 14.62 -25.54 13.13
N PHE A 91 15.91 -25.20 13.17
CA PHE A 91 16.38 -23.90 12.63
C PHE A 91 16.13 -23.78 11.13
N PHE A 92 16.29 -24.86 10.36
CA PHE A 92 15.97 -24.83 8.94
C PHE A 92 14.48 -24.58 8.69
N ILE A 93 13.59 -25.27 9.42
CA ILE A 93 12.14 -25.08 9.33
C ILE A 93 11.77 -23.63 9.72
N LEU A 94 12.31 -23.12 10.84
CA LEU A 94 12.08 -21.75 11.27
C LEU A 94 12.58 -20.72 10.24
N GLY A 95 13.73 -20.98 9.63
CA GLY A 95 14.27 -20.14 8.56
C GLY A 95 13.36 -20.09 7.33
N VAL A 96 12.86 -21.25 6.88
CA VAL A 96 11.92 -21.34 5.75
C VAL A 96 10.59 -20.63 6.09
N CYS A 97 10.03 -20.91 7.28
CA CYS A 97 8.82 -20.24 7.75
C CYS A 97 9.01 -18.70 7.82
N GLY A 98 10.14 -18.27 8.37
CA GLY A 98 10.50 -16.86 8.44
C GLY A 98 10.61 -16.20 7.07
N ALA A 99 11.25 -16.86 6.11
CA ALA A 99 11.35 -16.36 4.73
C ALA A 99 9.98 -16.23 4.05
N ILE A 100 9.09 -17.21 4.23
CA ILE A 100 7.73 -17.17 3.70
C ILE A 100 6.94 -16.02 4.35
N LEU A 101 7.04 -15.86 5.68
CA LEU A 101 6.36 -14.79 6.39
C LEU A 101 6.84 -13.41 5.95
N LEU A 102 8.15 -13.23 5.79
CA LEU A 102 8.72 -11.98 5.30
C LEU A 102 8.25 -11.65 3.88
N GLY A 103 8.19 -12.65 2.99
CA GLY A 103 7.62 -12.47 1.65
C GLY A 103 6.16 -12.02 1.70
N ARG A 104 5.33 -12.67 2.53
CA ARG A 104 3.92 -12.28 2.70
C ARG A 104 3.73 -10.88 3.28
N ILE A 105 4.59 -10.49 4.23
CA ILE A 105 4.57 -9.14 4.80
C ILE A 105 4.96 -8.12 3.73
N GLN A 106 5.96 -8.42 2.91
CA GLN A 106 6.39 -7.54 1.83
C GLN A 106 5.29 -7.35 0.79
N ASP A 107 4.66 -8.44 0.31
CA ASP A 107 3.52 -8.40 -0.61
C ASP A 107 2.36 -7.58 -0.03
N PHE A 108 2.07 -7.77 1.26
CA PHE A 108 1.00 -7.05 1.95
C PHE A 108 1.30 -5.54 2.09
N VAL A 109 2.53 -5.20 2.44
CA VAL A 109 2.98 -3.81 2.52
C VAL A 109 2.92 -3.16 1.15
N GLU A 110 3.41 -3.82 0.10
CA GLU A 110 3.34 -3.35 -1.28
C GLU A 110 1.89 -3.12 -1.71
N TYR A 111 0.99 -4.08 -1.43
CA TYR A 111 -0.45 -3.93 -1.67
C TYR A 111 -1.03 -2.70 -0.97
N LEU A 112 -0.69 -2.47 0.32
CA LEU A 112 -1.19 -1.32 1.08
C LEU A 112 -0.69 0.02 0.51
N PHE A 113 0.56 0.08 0.04
CA PHE A 113 1.15 1.32 -0.47
C PHE A 113 0.71 1.65 -1.90
N PHE A 114 0.46 0.64 -2.73
CA PHE A 114 0.21 0.82 -4.17
C PHE A 114 -1.22 0.57 -4.60
N THR A 115 -2.12 0.19 -3.68
CA THR A 115 -3.52 -0.08 -3.99
C THR A 115 -4.45 0.90 -3.26
N GLU A 116 -5.43 1.44 -3.97
CA GLU A 116 -6.58 2.11 -3.36
C GLU A 116 -7.57 1.06 -2.90
N GLN A 117 -7.65 0.85 -1.57
CA GLN A 117 -8.43 -0.24 -0.98
C GLN A 117 -9.94 -0.11 -1.21
N SER A 118 -10.43 1.14 -1.27
CA SER A 118 -11.86 1.41 -1.48
C SER A 118 -12.35 1.03 -2.87
N LEU A 119 -11.45 1.04 -3.86
CA LEU A 119 -11.73 0.75 -5.27
C LEU A 119 -11.08 -0.54 -5.75
N GLU A 120 -10.18 -1.13 -4.96
CA GLU A 120 -9.38 -2.32 -5.33
C GLU A 120 -8.63 -2.14 -6.65
N MET A 121 -7.99 -0.98 -6.81
CA MET A 121 -7.23 -0.59 -8.00
C MET A 121 -5.85 -0.05 -7.62
N PRO A 122 -4.85 -0.14 -8.51
CA PRO A 122 -3.60 0.56 -8.31
C PRO A 122 -3.84 2.06 -8.09
N ASN A 123 -3.23 2.62 -7.04
CA ASN A 123 -3.43 4.00 -6.65
C ASN A 123 -2.49 4.96 -7.40
N ARG A 124 -2.56 6.26 -7.06
CA ARG A 124 -1.71 7.31 -7.62
C ARG A 124 -0.22 7.04 -7.44
N THR A 125 0.18 6.50 -6.29
CA THR A 125 1.60 6.18 -6.02
C THR A 125 2.11 5.11 -6.99
N ALA A 126 1.29 4.10 -7.27
CA ALA A 126 1.59 3.08 -8.28
C ALA A 126 1.71 3.68 -9.69
N CYS A 127 0.80 4.60 -10.05
CA CYS A 127 0.84 5.32 -11.32
C CYS A 127 2.12 6.14 -11.47
N ASP A 128 2.47 6.94 -10.45
CA ASP A 128 3.68 7.78 -10.45
C ASP A 128 4.95 6.93 -10.54
N LEU A 129 4.99 5.80 -9.85
CA LEU A 129 6.09 4.84 -9.91
C LEU A 129 6.21 4.21 -11.31
N TYR A 130 5.09 3.80 -11.90
CA TYR A 130 5.07 3.27 -13.27
C TYR A 130 5.60 4.29 -14.27
N ILE A 131 5.14 5.54 -14.21
CA ILE A 131 5.61 6.63 -15.07
C ILE A 131 7.12 6.87 -14.86
N LYS A 132 7.58 6.91 -13.60
CA LYS A 132 8.99 7.12 -13.26
C LYS A 132 9.88 6.02 -13.82
N ASN A 133 9.50 4.77 -13.65
CA ASN A 133 10.29 3.61 -14.10
C ASN A 133 10.34 3.50 -15.63
N ASN A 134 9.36 4.07 -16.32
CA ASN A 134 9.27 4.04 -17.78
C ASN A 134 9.57 5.40 -18.45
N THR A 135 10.11 6.37 -17.71
CA THR A 135 10.36 7.73 -18.22
C THR A 135 11.35 7.75 -19.40
N GLU A 136 12.38 6.89 -19.36
CA GLU A 136 13.42 6.80 -20.39
C GLU A 136 13.11 5.76 -21.48
N ARG A 137 12.04 5.00 -21.30
CA ARG A 137 11.63 3.98 -22.28
C ARG A 137 11.06 4.67 -23.52
N VAL A 138 11.63 4.36 -24.66
CA VAL A 138 11.06 4.74 -25.95
C VAL A 138 9.87 3.83 -26.24
N LEU A 139 8.70 4.45 -26.41
CA LEU A 139 7.47 3.74 -26.71
C LEU A 139 7.49 3.26 -28.18
N GLY A 140 7.05 2.01 -28.38
CA GLY A 140 6.70 1.50 -29.70
C GLY A 140 5.40 2.13 -30.23
N ASP A 141 5.02 1.75 -31.44
CA ASP A 141 3.84 2.31 -32.11
C ASP A 141 2.49 1.89 -31.50
N ASP A 142 2.44 0.72 -30.89
CA ASP A 142 1.21 0.12 -30.39
C ASP A 142 1.06 0.34 -28.85
N ASN A 143 1.06 1.60 -28.43
CA ASN A 143 0.78 1.97 -27.04
C ASN A 143 -0.31 3.03 -27.00
N VAL A 144 -1.27 2.84 -26.11
CA VAL A 144 -2.37 3.78 -25.90
C VAL A 144 -2.39 4.20 -24.42
N CYS A 145 -2.58 5.50 -24.21
CA CYS A 145 -2.92 6.05 -22.90
C CYS A 145 -4.38 6.49 -22.93
N VAL A 146 -5.12 6.16 -21.87
CA VAL A 146 -6.48 6.63 -21.66
C VAL A 146 -6.57 7.41 -20.36
N VAL A 147 -7.34 8.48 -20.36
CA VAL A 147 -7.66 9.29 -19.17
C VAL A 147 -9.17 9.37 -19.04
N LEU A 148 -9.71 8.86 -17.93
CA LEU A 148 -11.14 8.92 -17.64
C LEU A 148 -11.36 9.83 -16.42
N GLU A 149 -12.44 10.58 -16.46
CA GLU A 149 -12.87 11.42 -15.34
C GLU A 149 -14.37 11.31 -15.14
N LEU A 150 -14.79 10.99 -13.91
CA LEU A 150 -16.19 11.03 -13.51
C LEU A 150 -16.54 12.50 -13.21
N THR A 151 -17.15 13.20 -14.19
CA THR A 151 -17.25 14.66 -14.19
C THR A 151 -18.29 15.21 -13.20
N ASN A 152 -19.33 14.44 -12.89
CA ASN A 152 -20.41 14.90 -12.02
C ASN A 152 -20.32 14.34 -10.57
N LEU A 153 -19.19 13.75 -10.15
CA LEU A 153 -19.05 13.19 -8.79
C LEU A 153 -19.30 14.23 -7.69
N SER A 154 -18.83 15.47 -7.91
CA SER A 154 -19.06 16.55 -6.96
C SER A 154 -20.54 16.93 -6.83
N HIS A 155 -21.28 16.91 -7.92
CA HIS A 155 -22.73 17.12 -7.91
C HIS A 155 -23.44 16.00 -7.15
N ILE A 156 -23.12 14.74 -7.43
CA ILE A 156 -23.68 13.57 -6.73
C ILE A 156 -23.39 13.66 -5.23
N ASN A 157 -22.17 14.03 -4.84
CA ASN A 157 -21.79 14.21 -3.44
C ASN A 157 -22.62 15.30 -2.72
N ASN A 158 -22.92 16.39 -3.41
CA ASN A 158 -23.67 17.49 -2.86
C ASN A 158 -25.17 17.18 -2.74
N GLU A 159 -25.76 16.55 -3.75
CA GLU A 159 -27.19 16.25 -3.79
C GLU A 159 -27.58 14.99 -3.02
N LEU A 160 -26.79 13.91 -3.17
CA LEU A 160 -27.11 12.58 -2.62
C LEU A 160 -26.19 12.17 -1.45
N GLY A 161 -25.21 12.99 -1.12
CA GLY A 161 -24.30 12.75 -0.03
C GLY A 161 -23.08 11.89 -0.43
N ARG A 162 -22.00 11.99 0.37
CA ARG A 162 -20.71 11.32 0.11
C ARG A 162 -20.80 9.79 0.06
N VAL A 163 -21.72 9.19 0.81
CA VAL A 163 -21.90 7.73 0.79
C VAL A 163 -22.34 7.27 -0.60
N LYS A 164 -23.30 7.97 -1.19
CA LYS A 164 -23.78 7.67 -2.53
C LYS A 164 -22.73 7.97 -3.59
N GLY A 165 -22.03 9.09 -3.47
CA GLY A 165 -20.92 9.39 -4.38
C GLY A 165 -19.78 8.36 -4.34
N ASN A 166 -19.43 7.85 -3.18
CA ASN A 166 -18.44 6.76 -3.05
C ASN A 166 -18.95 5.45 -3.68
N GLU A 167 -20.24 5.16 -3.58
CA GLU A 167 -20.85 3.99 -4.24
C GLU A 167 -20.76 4.13 -5.77
N VAL A 168 -21.11 5.30 -6.29
CA VAL A 168 -21.03 5.61 -7.73
C VAL A 168 -19.58 5.53 -8.21
N LEU A 169 -18.63 6.12 -7.47
CA LEU A 169 -17.21 6.06 -7.81
C LEU A 169 -16.69 4.61 -7.84
N ARG A 170 -17.09 3.79 -6.87
CA ARG A 170 -16.72 2.36 -6.83
C ARG A 170 -17.30 1.63 -8.04
N ARG A 171 -18.56 1.87 -8.37
CA ARG A 171 -19.21 1.24 -9.51
C ARG A 171 -18.55 1.64 -10.83
N PHE A 172 -18.16 2.90 -10.97
CA PHE A 172 -17.42 3.38 -12.13
C PHE A 172 -16.03 2.71 -12.22
N ALA A 173 -15.33 2.57 -11.10
CA ALA A 173 -14.07 1.83 -11.03
C ALA A 173 -14.22 0.35 -11.43
N ASP A 174 -15.32 -0.30 -11.03
CA ASP A 174 -15.62 -1.69 -11.43
C ASP A 174 -15.84 -1.80 -12.95
N PHE A 175 -16.53 -0.86 -13.56
CA PHE A 175 -16.68 -0.80 -15.02
C PHE A 175 -15.34 -0.63 -15.74
N ILE A 176 -14.46 0.24 -15.19
CA ILE A 176 -13.11 0.41 -15.74
C ILE A 176 -12.31 -0.88 -15.64
N LYS A 177 -12.35 -1.58 -14.50
CA LYS A 177 -11.65 -2.87 -14.33
C LYS A 177 -12.14 -3.91 -15.31
N GLU A 178 -13.45 -4.01 -15.48
CA GLU A 178 -14.08 -4.95 -16.41
C GLU A 178 -13.69 -4.65 -17.86
N ALA A 179 -13.81 -3.39 -18.27
CA ALA A 179 -13.50 -2.99 -19.64
C ALA A 179 -12.00 -3.09 -19.96
N SER A 180 -11.12 -2.81 -19.02
CA SER A 180 -9.66 -2.81 -19.23
C SER A 180 -9.01 -4.18 -19.07
N ALA A 181 -9.75 -5.22 -18.69
CA ALA A 181 -9.22 -6.53 -18.32
C ALA A 181 -8.27 -7.17 -19.35
N THR A 182 -8.47 -6.87 -20.64
CA THR A 182 -7.66 -7.39 -21.75
C THR A 182 -6.72 -6.35 -22.37
N CYS A 183 -6.85 -5.07 -21.98
CA CYS A 183 -6.13 -3.97 -22.64
C CYS A 183 -4.88 -3.54 -21.87
N GLY A 184 -4.94 -3.54 -20.54
CA GLY A 184 -3.83 -3.11 -19.73
C GLY A 184 -4.23 -2.65 -18.32
N THR A 185 -3.35 -1.88 -17.68
CA THR A 185 -3.56 -1.46 -16.29
C THR A 185 -4.10 -0.04 -16.23
N VAL A 186 -5.16 0.15 -15.44
CA VAL A 186 -5.71 1.47 -15.11
C VAL A 186 -5.45 1.78 -13.65
N TYR A 187 -4.99 2.99 -13.39
CA TYR A 187 -4.62 3.53 -12.09
C TYR A 187 -5.65 4.56 -11.63
N TYR A 188 -5.99 4.54 -10.36
CA TYR A 188 -6.75 5.62 -9.75
C TYR A 188 -5.83 6.78 -9.37
N ASN A 189 -5.99 7.92 -10.05
CA ASN A 189 -5.13 9.09 -9.83
C ASN A 189 -5.62 10.01 -8.70
N GLY A 190 -6.71 9.63 -8.04
CA GLY A 190 -7.33 10.38 -6.95
C GLY A 190 -8.55 11.19 -7.39
N GLY A 191 -9.44 11.46 -6.43
CA GLY A 191 -10.66 12.23 -6.66
C GLY A 191 -11.64 11.54 -7.61
N TRP A 192 -11.63 11.94 -8.85
CA TRP A 192 -12.53 11.43 -9.89
C TRP A 192 -11.79 10.96 -11.15
N GLN A 193 -10.44 10.94 -11.11
CA GLN A 193 -9.61 10.70 -12.29
C GLN A 193 -8.95 9.32 -12.28
N PHE A 194 -8.93 8.69 -13.46
CA PHE A 194 -8.28 7.41 -13.72
C PHE A 194 -7.37 7.53 -14.94
N ILE A 195 -6.22 6.87 -14.91
CA ILE A 195 -5.22 6.88 -15.98
C ILE A 195 -4.89 5.44 -16.35
N GLY A 196 -5.08 5.08 -17.62
CA GLY A 196 -4.74 3.76 -18.14
C GLY A 196 -3.57 3.79 -19.10
N PHE A 197 -2.71 2.78 -18.98
CA PHE A 197 -1.61 2.53 -19.92
C PHE A 197 -1.78 1.15 -20.52
N PHE A 198 -2.02 1.11 -21.83
CA PHE A 198 -2.26 -0.09 -22.60
C PHE A 198 -1.07 -0.32 -23.51
N GLU A 199 -0.28 -1.35 -23.19
CA GLU A 199 0.88 -1.75 -23.98
C GLU A 199 0.47 -2.78 -25.02
N GLN A 200 1.09 -2.76 -26.21
CA GLN A 200 0.76 -3.65 -27.32
C GLN A 200 -0.74 -3.62 -27.69
N CYS A 201 -1.35 -2.45 -27.52
CA CYS A 201 -2.76 -2.19 -27.74
C CYS A 201 -2.90 -1.27 -28.94
N ARG A 202 -3.65 -1.68 -29.94
CA ARG A 202 -3.97 -0.87 -31.10
C ARG A 202 -5.10 0.09 -30.78
N ARG A 203 -5.24 1.11 -31.61
CA ARG A 203 -6.32 2.09 -31.49
C ARG A 203 -7.71 1.42 -31.48
N GLU A 204 -7.91 0.42 -32.33
CA GLU A 204 -9.17 -0.34 -32.42
C GLU A 204 -9.54 -1.06 -31.12
N ASP A 205 -8.55 -1.59 -30.41
CA ASP A 205 -8.74 -2.24 -29.11
C ASP A 205 -9.12 -1.21 -28.03
N ALA A 206 -8.49 -0.03 -28.08
CA ALA A 206 -8.81 1.08 -27.18
C ALA A 206 -10.17 1.72 -27.48
N GLU A 207 -10.58 1.78 -28.74
CA GLU A 207 -11.94 2.20 -29.15
C GLU A 207 -12.97 1.16 -28.67
N SER A 208 -12.68 -0.13 -28.77
CA SER A 208 -13.51 -1.19 -28.21
C SER A 208 -13.69 -1.08 -26.68
N PHE A 209 -12.60 -0.72 -25.97
CA PHE A 209 -12.64 -0.38 -24.55
C PHE A 209 -13.59 0.80 -24.29
N ALA A 210 -13.46 1.89 -25.04
CA ALA A 210 -14.32 3.07 -24.89
C ALA A 210 -15.80 2.76 -25.16
N ASP A 211 -16.09 2.00 -26.22
CA ASP A 211 -17.45 1.57 -26.54
C ASP A 211 -18.04 0.65 -25.45
N TYR A 212 -17.21 -0.19 -24.86
CA TYR A 212 -17.67 -1.05 -23.78
C TYR A 212 -17.94 -0.26 -22.50
N MET A 213 -17.09 0.69 -22.15
CA MET A 213 -17.33 1.63 -21.05
C MET A 213 -18.64 2.41 -21.26
N HIS A 214 -18.87 2.90 -22.47
CA HIS A 214 -20.12 3.62 -22.79
C HIS A 214 -21.36 2.74 -22.56
N ARG A 215 -21.34 1.49 -23.03
CA ARG A 215 -22.46 0.55 -22.79
C ARG A 215 -22.70 0.28 -21.31
N LEU A 216 -21.64 0.09 -20.51
CA LEU A 216 -21.76 -0.17 -19.07
C LEU A 216 -22.36 1.02 -18.34
N VAL A 217 -21.87 2.23 -18.62
CA VAL A 217 -22.37 3.47 -18.00
C VAL A 217 -23.79 3.75 -18.44
N HIS A 218 -24.12 3.56 -19.73
CA HIS A 218 -25.48 3.73 -20.24
C HIS A 218 -26.46 2.79 -19.55
N ALA A 219 -26.14 1.49 -19.48
CA ALA A 219 -26.98 0.51 -18.80
C ALA A 219 -27.20 0.87 -17.32
N TYR A 220 -26.15 1.32 -16.63
CA TYR A 220 -26.27 1.79 -15.25
C TYR A 220 -27.19 3.00 -15.15
N ASN A 221 -27.06 3.97 -16.05
CA ASN A 221 -27.84 5.21 -16.04
C ASN A 221 -29.33 4.99 -16.31
N GLU A 222 -29.68 3.94 -17.04
CA GLU A 222 -31.10 3.55 -17.23
C GLU A 222 -31.74 3.06 -15.93
N GLU A 223 -30.98 2.46 -15.02
CA GLU A 223 -31.46 1.86 -13.78
C GLU A 223 -31.23 2.76 -12.54
N SER A 224 -30.30 3.71 -12.60
CA SER A 224 -29.79 4.41 -11.40
C SER A 224 -30.64 5.57 -10.87
N GLY A 225 -31.69 5.98 -11.55
CA GLY A 225 -32.55 7.11 -11.15
C GLY A 225 -31.75 8.43 -11.07
N ASP A 226 -31.62 9.00 -9.85
CA ASP A 226 -31.00 10.32 -9.65
C ASP A 226 -29.46 10.25 -9.58
N ALA A 227 -28.86 9.04 -9.49
CA ALA A 227 -27.40 8.88 -9.36
C ALA A 227 -26.72 8.52 -10.69
N LYS A 228 -27.09 9.19 -11.77
CA LYS A 228 -26.51 8.99 -13.10
C LYS A 228 -25.04 9.37 -13.13
N MET A 229 -24.25 8.62 -13.90
CA MET A 229 -22.83 8.88 -14.14
C MET A 229 -22.64 9.71 -15.39
N GLU A 230 -21.88 10.80 -15.28
CA GLU A 230 -21.33 11.52 -16.41
C GLU A 230 -19.81 11.43 -16.36
N TYR A 231 -19.18 11.07 -17.47
CA TYR A 231 -17.74 10.93 -17.52
C TYR A 231 -17.16 11.52 -18.81
N SER A 232 -15.89 11.83 -18.78
CA SER A 232 -15.12 12.19 -19.96
C SER A 232 -14.00 11.17 -20.19
N LEU A 233 -13.72 10.88 -21.44
CA LEU A 233 -12.67 9.98 -21.86
C LEU A 233 -11.78 10.69 -22.88
N GLY A 234 -10.47 10.67 -22.62
CA GLY A 234 -9.45 11.08 -23.57
C GLY A 234 -8.53 9.93 -23.90
N MET A 235 -8.16 9.80 -25.17
CA MET A 235 -7.26 8.75 -25.66
C MET A 235 -6.13 9.35 -26.48
N ALA A 236 -4.93 8.81 -26.32
CA ALA A 236 -3.81 9.09 -27.22
C ALA A 236 -3.09 7.79 -27.55
N GLU A 237 -2.80 7.62 -28.84
CA GLU A 237 -2.00 6.53 -29.38
C GLU A 237 -0.60 7.03 -29.69
N SER A 238 0.45 6.26 -29.38
CA SER A 238 1.84 6.64 -29.61
C SER A 238 2.14 6.94 -31.07
N ARG A 239 1.61 6.17 -32.01
CA ARG A 239 1.75 6.38 -33.46
C ARG A 239 1.15 7.70 -33.93
N THR A 240 -0.11 7.93 -33.58
CA THR A 240 -0.87 9.11 -34.06
C THR A 240 -0.41 10.39 -33.37
N ALA A 241 -0.09 10.34 -32.09
CA ALA A 241 0.39 11.47 -31.30
C ALA A 241 1.88 11.77 -31.53
N ASN A 242 2.61 10.95 -32.31
CA ASN A 242 4.07 10.99 -32.44
C ASN A 242 4.76 11.03 -31.05
N ALA A 243 4.20 10.27 -30.11
CA ALA A 243 4.57 10.30 -28.70
C ALA A 243 5.57 9.17 -28.43
N HIS A 244 6.84 9.54 -28.33
CA HIS A 244 7.92 8.58 -28.05
C HIS A 244 8.15 8.34 -26.56
N THR A 245 7.47 9.06 -25.69
CA THR A 245 7.59 8.90 -24.22
C THR A 245 6.22 8.82 -23.57
N LEU A 246 6.17 8.12 -22.45
CA LEU A 246 4.94 7.94 -21.67
C LEU A 246 4.30 9.28 -21.25
N ARG A 247 5.14 10.26 -20.87
CA ARG A 247 4.67 11.61 -20.50
C ARG A 247 4.01 12.36 -21.64
N THR A 248 4.57 12.22 -22.85
CA THR A 248 4.01 12.86 -24.05
C THR A 248 2.69 12.22 -24.41
N LEU A 249 2.61 10.89 -24.29
CA LEU A 249 1.40 10.12 -24.54
C LEU A 249 0.29 10.49 -23.53
N LEU A 250 0.61 10.56 -22.25
CA LEU A 250 -0.33 10.99 -21.20
C LEU A 250 -0.85 12.41 -21.45
N ARG A 251 0.05 13.34 -21.85
CA ARG A 251 -0.36 14.71 -22.18
C ARG A 251 -1.32 14.71 -23.37
N GLY A 252 -1.07 13.90 -24.38
CA GLY A 252 -1.95 13.73 -25.54
C GLY A 252 -3.35 13.27 -25.12
N ALA A 253 -3.45 12.23 -24.27
CA ALA A 253 -4.71 11.74 -23.76
C ALA A 253 -5.48 12.77 -22.91
N MET A 254 -4.75 13.55 -22.09
CA MET A 254 -5.36 14.63 -21.30
C MET A 254 -5.94 15.74 -22.19
N MET A 255 -5.34 16.01 -23.36
CA MET A 255 -5.84 17.01 -24.30
C MET A 255 -7.00 16.50 -25.16
N ASP A 256 -7.08 15.20 -25.41
CA ASP A 256 -8.10 14.55 -26.26
C ASP A 256 -9.37 14.18 -25.46
N ARG A 257 -9.57 14.69 -24.27
CA ARG A 257 -10.74 14.36 -23.46
C ARG A 257 -12.04 14.64 -24.20
N ARG A 258 -12.84 13.62 -24.32
CA ARG A 258 -14.18 13.70 -24.92
C ARG A 258 -15.21 13.47 -23.82
N LYS A 259 -16.15 14.41 -23.69
CA LYS A 259 -17.32 14.18 -22.85
C LYS A 259 -18.21 13.18 -23.56
N GLN A 260 -18.52 12.09 -22.90
CA GLN A 260 -19.56 11.18 -23.34
C GLN A 260 -20.90 11.77 -22.88
N GLU A 261 -21.73 12.16 -23.83
CA GLU A 261 -23.11 12.58 -23.57
C GLU A 261 -24.00 11.35 -23.66
N ASP A 262 -24.91 11.20 -22.71
CA ASP A 262 -25.94 10.17 -22.75
C ASP A 262 -26.98 10.42 -23.83
#